data_0f8138855adc6b2fa7e18dad8e5fa9f0
#
_entry.id   0f8138855adc6b2fa7e18dad8e5fa9f0
#
_cell.length_a   1.000
_cell.length_b   1.000
_cell.length_c   1.000
_cell.angle_alpha   90.00
_cell.angle_beta   90.00
_cell.angle_gamma   90.00
#
_symmetry.space_group_name_H-M   'P 1'
#
loop_
_entity.id
_entity.type
_entity.pdbx_description
1 polymer ?
#
loop_
_entity_poly.entity_id
_entity_poly.type
_entity_poly.pdbx_seq_one_letter_code
_entity_poly.pdbx_strand_id
1 'polypeptide(L)'
;GELPLRAQFRLVSQVCPQAKRCREIVLPLETPLAQLERLREQGCPSVFLDIPRALFGEENRTVRKMEQCLQAGFDQFLCGNLGTVALARQLGAGVHGSFGLNIYNTASLEFFRTLGLSTAELSLELTAREVSQLGDSLPRGLMVYGRQPMMLVRNCPLANSPKGCLRCKEPGCLTDRKRKEFPVVCRGGKNIEVLNSVPLWLCDLGRELAPVDFGVARFTVENSVECGDILDACFQGNPPGFDYTRGLFHRGVE
;
A
#
# COMPACT_ATOMS: atom_id res chain seq x y z
N GLY A 1 22.88 -6.12 1.35
CA GLY A 1 22.15 -6.45 0.12
C GLY A 1 21.11 -5.38 -0.15
N GLU A 2 20.65 -5.29 -1.37
CA GLU A 2 19.56 -4.40 -1.77
C GLU A 2 18.26 -4.86 -1.07
N LEU A 3 17.50 -3.93 -0.47
CA LEU A 3 16.23 -4.25 0.19
C LEU A 3 15.20 -4.64 -0.88
N PRO A 4 14.61 -5.85 -0.86
CA PRO A 4 13.57 -6.22 -1.81
C PRO A 4 12.37 -5.26 -1.70
N LEU A 5 11.78 -4.85 -2.81
CA LEU A 5 10.64 -3.93 -2.80
C LEU A 5 9.34 -4.61 -3.19
N ARG A 6 8.27 -4.28 -2.47
CA ARG A 6 6.87 -4.45 -2.86
C ARG A 6 6.36 -3.12 -3.41
N ALA A 7 5.99 -3.08 -4.69
CA ALA A 7 5.43 -1.87 -5.29
C ALA A 7 3.90 -1.93 -5.31
N GLN A 8 3.25 -0.99 -4.62
CA GLN A 8 1.80 -0.87 -4.57
C GLN A 8 1.35 0.27 -5.48
N PHE A 9 0.52 -0.01 -6.46
CA PHE A 9 0.00 0.95 -7.43
C PHE A 9 -1.49 1.17 -7.24
N ARG A 10 -1.92 2.43 -7.17
CA ARG A 10 -3.35 2.77 -7.14
C ARG A 10 -4.05 2.48 -8.46
N LEU A 11 -3.33 2.60 -9.57
CA LEU A 11 -3.84 2.37 -10.92
C LEU A 11 -2.86 1.49 -11.71
N VAL A 12 -3.38 0.61 -12.56
CA VAL A 12 -2.56 -0.22 -13.44
C VAL A 12 -1.71 0.61 -14.41
N SER A 13 -2.16 1.81 -14.78
CA SER A 13 -1.42 2.74 -15.64
C SER A 13 -0.14 3.30 -15.02
N GLN A 14 0.04 3.14 -13.71
CA GLN A 14 1.26 3.54 -13.00
C GLN A 14 2.36 2.47 -13.07
N VAL A 15 2.01 1.22 -13.43
CA VAL A 15 2.99 0.13 -13.51
C VAL A 15 4.04 0.47 -14.58
N CYS A 16 5.28 0.54 -14.15
CA CYS A 16 6.43 0.94 -14.96
C CYS A 16 7.38 -0.24 -15.19
N PRO A 17 8.32 -0.16 -16.15
CA PRO A 17 9.28 -1.23 -16.42
C PRO A 17 10.11 -1.64 -15.19
N GLN A 18 10.46 -0.69 -14.32
CA GLN A 18 11.23 -0.92 -13.09
C GLN A 18 10.50 -1.83 -12.10
N ALA A 19 9.16 -1.89 -12.16
CA ALA A 19 8.37 -2.79 -11.33
C ALA A 19 8.74 -4.27 -11.51
N LYS A 20 9.35 -4.64 -12.63
CA LYS A 20 9.87 -6.00 -12.88
C LYS A 20 11.01 -6.41 -11.95
N ARG A 21 11.69 -5.45 -11.34
CA ARG A 21 12.75 -5.69 -10.33
C ARG A 21 12.18 -5.88 -8.93
N CYS A 22 10.91 -5.56 -8.72
CA CYS A 22 10.27 -5.71 -7.42
C CYS A 22 10.06 -7.19 -7.09
N ARG A 23 9.98 -7.49 -5.81
CA ARG A 23 9.64 -8.81 -5.29
C ARG A 23 8.22 -9.22 -5.72
N GLU A 24 7.26 -8.31 -5.53
CA GLU A 24 5.87 -8.40 -5.99
C GLU A 24 5.31 -7.01 -6.30
N ILE A 25 4.26 -6.97 -7.08
CA ILE A 25 3.45 -5.77 -7.29
C ILE A 25 2.06 -5.95 -6.69
N VAL A 26 1.48 -4.86 -6.22
CA VAL A 26 0.13 -4.84 -5.65
C VAL A 26 -0.75 -3.92 -6.46
N LEU A 27 -1.93 -4.40 -6.83
CA LEU A 27 -2.94 -3.64 -7.57
C LEU A 27 -4.29 -3.74 -6.84
N PRO A 28 -5.19 -2.76 -7.01
CA PRO A 28 -6.53 -2.85 -6.45
C PRO A 28 -7.28 -4.11 -6.92
N LEU A 29 -8.03 -4.73 -6.02
CA LEU A 29 -8.89 -5.88 -6.34
C LEU A 29 -9.82 -5.60 -7.53
N GLU A 30 -10.25 -4.35 -7.71
CA GLU A 30 -11.14 -3.93 -8.79
C GLU A 30 -10.49 -3.89 -10.17
N THR A 31 -9.17 -4.06 -10.26
CA THR A 31 -8.43 -4.09 -11.54
C THR A 31 -9.05 -5.13 -12.47
N PRO A 32 -9.36 -4.78 -13.72
CA PRO A 32 -9.93 -5.73 -14.70
C PRO A 32 -9.00 -6.93 -14.91
N LEU A 33 -9.56 -8.14 -14.95
CA LEU A 33 -8.81 -9.39 -15.14
C LEU A 33 -7.93 -9.35 -16.39
N ALA A 34 -8.44 -8.85 -17.51
CA ALA A 34 -7.67 -8.73 -18.74
C ALA A 34 -6.41 -7.87 -18.60
N GLN A 35 -6.42 -6.88 -17.70
CA GLN A 35 -5.23 -6.07 -17.41
C GLN A 35 -4.23 -6.83 -16.52
N LEU A 36 -4.72 -7.59 -15.54
CA LEU A 36 -3.88 -8.46 -14.71
C LEU A 36 -3.21 -9.56 -15.54
N GLU A 37 -3.96 -10.20 -16.44
CA GLU A 37 -3.43 -11.22 -17.36
C GLU A 37 -2.36 -10.65 -18.28
N ARG A 38 -2.59 -9.46 -18.83
CA ARG A 38 -1.59 -8.77 -19.66
C ARG A 38 -0.29 -8.49 -18.89
N LEU A 39 -0.37 -8.07 -17.63
CA LEU A 39 0.83 -7.86 -16.80
C LEU A 39 1.58 -9.18 -16.57
N ARG A 40 0.87 -10.28 -16.33
CA ARG A 40 1.46 -11.61 -16.19
C ARG A 40 2.16 -12.06 -17.48
N GLU A 41 1.54 -11.87 -18.64
CA GLU A 41 2.13 -12.15 -19.95
C GLU A 41 3.39 -11.30 -20.25
N GLN A 42 3.42 -10.06 -19.76
CA GLN A 42 4.56 -9.16 -19.88
C GLN A 42 5.71 -9.49 -18.92
N GLY A 43 5.57 -10.56 -18.13
CA GLY A 43 6.61 -11.00 -17.19
C GLY A 43 6.75 -10.10 -15.97
N CYS A 44 5.65 -9.46 -15.54
CA CYS A 44 5.62 -8.80 -14.24
C CYS A 44 5.79 -9.82 -13.11
N PRO A 45 6.37 -9.43 -11.95
CA PRO A 45 6.46 -10.29 -10.78
C PRO A 45 5.07 -10.67 -10.26
N SER A 46 5.04 -11.51 -9.23
CA SER A 46 3.79 -11.92 -8.58
C SER A 46 2.88 -10.72 -8.27
N VAL A 47 1.62 -10.83 -8.68
CA VAL A 47 0.62 -9.78 -8.49
C VAL A 47 -0.22 -10.10 -7.27
N PHE A 48 -0.19 -9.22 -6.26
CA PHE A 48 -1.10 -9.26 -5.13
C PHE A 48 -2.26 -8.31 -5.35
N LEU A 49 -3.43 -8.66 -4.86
CA LEU A 49 -4.64 -7.86 -5.01
C LEU A 49 -5.01 -7.23 -3.67
N ASP A 50 -4.95 -5.90 -3.61
CA ASP A 50 -5.31 -5.12 -2.43
C ASP A 50 -6.83 -5.04 -2.28
N ILE A 51 -7.35 -5.58 -1.18
CA ILE A 51 -8.77 -5.47 -0.83
C ILE A 51 -9.01 -4.10 -0.17
N PRO A 52 -10.12 -3.40 -0.49
CA PRO A 52 -10.43 -2.12 0.16
C PRO A 52 -10.40 -2.23 1.69
N ARG A 53 -9.75 -1.26 2.36
CA ARG A 53 -9.64 -1.23 3.83
C ARG A 53 -10.98 -1.14 4.55
N ALA A 54 -12.00 -0.56 3.90
CA ALA A 54 -13.37 -0.53 4.40
C ALA A 54 -14.33 -0.94 3.29
N LEU A 55 -15.20 -1.91 3.57
CA LEU A 55 -16.11 -2.44 2.56
C LEU A 55 -17.41 -1.65 2.47
N PHE A 56 -17.87 -1.04 3.56
CA PHE A 56 -19.07 -0.17 3.63
C PHE A 56 -20.33 -0.79 2.96
N GLY A 57 -20.57 -2.08 3.20
CA GLY A 57 -21.70 -2.81 2.63
C GLY A 57 -21.45 -3.41 1.26
N GLU A 58 -20.20 -3.44 0.79
CA GLU A 58 -19.80 -4.08 -0.48
C GLU A 58 -19.21 -5.49 -0.27
N GLU A 59 -19.43 -6.12 0.89
CA GLU A 59 -18.82 -7.41 1.25
C GLU A 59 -19.11 -8.49 0.20
N ASN A 60 -20.38 -8.66 -0.19
CA ASN A 60 -20.77 -9.67 -1.19
C ASN A 60 -20.17 -9.41 -2.58
N ARG A 61 -20.02 -8.13 -2.96
CA ARG A 61 -19.37 -7.77 -4.22
C ARG A 61 -17.87 -8.05 -4.16
N THR A 62 -17.26 -7.76 -3.04
CA THR A 62 -15.84 -8.03 -2.78
C THR A 62 -15.55 -9.51 -2.87
N VAL A 63 -16.34 -10.37 -2.19
CA VAL A 63 -16.20 -11.83 -2.23
C VAL A 63 -16.31 -12.34 -3.65
N ARG A 64 -17.35 -11.96 -4.40
CA ARG A 64 -17.50 -12.38 -5.81
C ARG A 64 -16.31 -11.99 -6.68
N LYS A 65 -15.75 -10.78 -6.45
CA LYS A 65 -14.56 -10.34 -7.20
C LYS A 65 -13.32 -11.15 -6.82
N MET A 66 -13.15 -11.48 -5.53
CA MET A 66 -12.06 -12.35 -5.07
C MET A 66 -12.17 -13.74 -5.70
N GLU A 67 -13.37 -14.34 -5.73
CA GLU A 67 -13.62 -15.64 -6.37
C GLU A 67 -13.28 -15.63 -7.86
N GLN A 68 -13.64 -14.57 -8.59
CA GLN A 68 -13.28 -14.40 -10.00
C GLN A 68 -11.76 -14.33 -10.19
N CYS A 69 -11.06 -13.60 -9.31
CA CYS A 69 -9.60 -13.50 -9.37
C CYS A 69 -8.93 -14.86 -9.08
N LEU A 70 -9.43 -15.59 -8.07
CA LEU A 70 -8.96 -16.94 -7.75
C LEU A 70 -9.12 -17.91 -8.94
N GLN A 71 -10.27 -17.90 -9.60
CA GLN A 71 -10.51 -18.71 -10.79
C GLN A 71 -9.56 -18.37 -11.95
N ALA A 72 -9.11 -17.13 -12.04
CA ALA A 72 -8.12 -16.67 -13.03
C ALA A 72 -6.66 -16.89 -12.58
N GLY A 73 -6.45 -17.52 -11.40
CA GLY A 73 -5.11 -17.82 -10.87
C GLY A 73 -4.41 -16.64 -10.19
N PHE A 74 -5.17 -15.63 -9.73
CA PHE A 74 -4.69 -14.55 -8.87
C PHE A 74 -5.18 -14.80 -7.45
N ASP A 75 -4.35 -15.45 -6.64
CA ASP A 75 -4.70 -16.03 -5.35
C ASP A 75 -4.03 -15.36 -4.15
N GLN A 76 -3.31 -14.24 -4.35
CA GLN A 76 -2.61 -13.51 -3.30
C GLN A 76 -3.33 -12.21 -2.99
N PHE A 77 -3.80 -12.04 -1.75
CA PHE A 77 -4.57 -10.85 -1.33
C PHE A 77 -3.87 -10.09 -0.22
N LEU A 78 -3.81 -8.76 -0.38
CA LEU A 78 -3.37 -7.82 0.63
C LEU A 78 -4.58 -7.33 1.43
N CYS A 79 -4.57 -7.56 2.74
CA CYS A 79 -5.69 -7.36 3.64
C CYS A 79 -5.38 -6.27 4.67
N GLY A 80 -6.24 -5.26 4.80
CA GLY A 80 -6.05 -4.11 5.68
C GLY A 80 -6.96 -4.09 6.92
N ASN A 81 -7.77 -5.14 7.16
CA ASN A 81 -8.58 -5.33 8.36
C ASN A 81 -8.87 -6.81 8.61
N LEU A 82 -9.29 -7.15 9.84
CA LEU A 82 -9.56 -8.54 10.24
C LEU A 82 -10.67 -9.22 9.41
N GLY A 83 -11.68 -8.47 8.98
CA GLY A 83 -12.76 -9.00 8.14
C GLY A 83 -12.25 -9.47 6.80
N THR A 84 -11.37 -8.69 6.15
CA THR A 84 -10.78 -9.08 4.86
C THR A 84 -9.77 -10.22 5.01
N VAL A 85 -9.06 -10.32 6.13
CA VAL A 85 -8.23 -11.49 6.47
C VAL A 85 -9.09 -12.76 6.57
N ALA A 86 -10.23 -12.68 7.27
CA ALA A 86 -11.15 -13.80 7.41
C ALA A 86 -11.73 -14.25 6.06
N LEU A 87 -12.16 -13.29 5.22
CA LEU A 87 -12.69 -13.57 3.88
C LEU A 87 -11.66 -14.27 2.99
N ALA A 88 -10.44 -13.75 2.93
CA ALA A 88 -9.38 -14.36 2.11
C ALA A 88 -9.04 -15.78 2.56
N ARG A 89 -8.96 -16.01 3.87
CA ARG A 89 -8.75 -17.36 4.43
C ARG A 89 -9.89 -18.33 4.10
N GLN A 90 -11.15 -17.90 4.23
CA GLN A 90 -12.31 -18.72 3.90
C GLN A 90 -12.30 -19.18 2.45
N LEU A 91 -11.77 -18.36 1.56
CA LEU A 91 -11.61 -18.67 0.14
C LEU A 91 -10.35 -19.51 -0.18
N GLY A 92 -9.53 -19.86 0.82
CA GLY A 92 -8.30 -20.63 0.63
C GLY A 92 -7.18 -19.86 -0.08
N ALA A 93 -7.20 -18.54 -0.05
CA ALA A 93 -6.24 -17.68 -0.71
C ALA A 93 -4.99 -17.44 0.16
N GLY A 94 -3.90 -17.01 -0.48
CA GLY A 94 -2.73 -16.44 0.20
C GLY A 94 -3.07 -15.08 0.81
N VAL A 95 -2.71 -14.88 2.09
CA VAL A 95 -3.09 -13.70 2.86
C VAL A 95 -1.86 -12.91 3.28
N HIS A 96 -1.84 -11.64 2.93
CA HIS A 96 -0.78 -10.70 3.28
C HIS A 96 -1.38 -9.53 4.05
N GLY A 97 -0.76 -9.13 5.15
CA GLY A 97 -1.23 -8.00 5.95
C GLY A 97 -0.72 -6.69 5.40
N SER A 98 -1.60 -5.71 5.21
CA SER A 98 -1.18 -4.33 4.91
C SER A 98 -1.01 -3.51 6.19
N PHE A 99 -0.42 -2.33 6.07
CA PHE A 99 -0.23 -1.39 7.20
C PHE A 99 -1.55 -1.10 7.96
N GLY A 100 -2.72 -1.28 7.33
CA GLY A 100 -4.03 -1.09 7.95
C GLY A 100 -4.34 -2.04 9.11
N LEU A 101 -3.61 -3.17 9.23
CA LEU A 101 -3.71 -4.07 10.40
C LEU A 101 -3.02 -3.49 11.65
N ASN A 102 -2.28 -2.40 11.49
CA ASN A 102 -1.59 -1.69 12.56
C ASN A 102 -0.74 -2.61 13.47
N ILE A 103 0.10 -3.44 12.84
CA ILE A 103 0.99 -4.35 13.55
C ILE A 103 2.11 -3.53 14.19
N TYR A 104 2.04 -3.37 15.50
CA TYR A 104 2.85 -2.44 16.28
C TYR A 104 3.82 -3.12 17.26
N ASN A 105 3.65 -4.41 17.56
CA ASN A 105 4.48 -5.15 18.50
C ASN A 105 4.56 -6.63 18.14
N THR A 106 5.48 -7.35 18.80
CA THR A 106 5.69 -8.78 18.57
C THR A 106 4.44 -9.61 18.82
N ALA A 107 3.63 -9.28 19.84
CA ALA A 107 2.42 -10.03 20.14
C ALA A 107 1.37 -9.91 19.02
N SER A 108 1.20 -8.71 18.43
CA SER A 108 0.31 -8.53 17.28
C SER A 108 0.84 -9.24 16.03
N LEU A 109 2.16 -9.22 15.80
CA LEU A 109 2.78 -9.95 14.68
C LEU A 109 2.52 -11.46 14.81
N GLU A 110 2.74 -12.02 16.00
CA GLU A 110 2.50 -13.41 16.30
C GLU A 110 1.02 -13.79 16.17
N PHE A 111 0.11 -12.95 16.66
CA PHE A 111 -1.33 -13.15 16.49
C PHE A 111 -1.69 -13.27 15.00
N PHE A 112 -1.23 -12.36 14.16
CA PHE A 112 -1.50 -12.41 12.73
C PHE A 112 -0.85 -13.62 12.04
N ARG A 113 0.32 -14.08 12.51
CA ARG A 113 0.90 -15.33 12.06
C ARG A 113 -0.05 -16.51 12.34
N THR A 114 -0.63 -16.59 13.53
CA THR A 114 -1.59 -17.66 13.86
C THR A 114 -2.88 -17.57 13.05
N LEU A 115 -3.23 -16.40 12.56
CA LEU A 115 -4.32 -16.20 11.61
C LEU A 115 -3.95 -16.59 10.16
N GLY A 116 -2.72 -17.04 9.90
CA GLY A 116 -2.30 -17.57 8.60
C GLY A 116 -1.82 -16.51 7.61
N LEU A 117 -1.36 -15.35 8.07
CA LEU A 117 -0.69 -14.39 7.19
C LEU A 117 0.65 -14.96 6.72
N SER A 118 0.98 -14.71 5.46
CA SER A 118 2.27 -15.07 4.86
C SER A 118 3.32 -13.96 4.97
N THR A 119 2.90 -12.70 4.99
CA THR A 119 3.75 -11.52 5.24
C THR A 119 2.93 -10.44 5.95
N ALA A 120 3.61 -9.49 6.60
CA ALA A 120 2.95 -8.39 7.30
C ALA A 120 3.65 -7.05 7.02
N GLU A 121 2.89 -6.04 6.59
CA GLU A 121 3.36 -4.66 6.59
C GLU A 121 3.16 -4.09 8.00
N LEU A 122 4.23 -3.50 8.53
CA LEU A 122 4.25 -2.94 9.87
C LEU A 122 3.50 -1.60 9.95
N SER A 123 3.12 -1.23 11.18
CA SER A 123 2.50 0.06 11.45
C SER A 123 3.40 1.23 11.01
N LEU A 124 2.77 2.28 10.46
CA LEU A 124 3.43 3.53 10.07
C LEU A 124 3.89 4.39 11.28
N GLU A 125 3.53 3.97 12.49
CA GLU A 125 3.83 4.67 13.73
C GLU A 125 5.10 4.15 14.43
N LEU A 126 5.68 3.06 13.92
CA LEU A 126 6.89 2.47 14.50
C LEU A 126 8.14 3.32 14.23
N THR A 127 8.96 3.44 15.24
CA THR A 127 10.32 3.99 15.12
C THR A 127 11.31 2.93 14.64
N ALA A 128 12.47 3.34 14.14
CA ALA A 128 13.58 2.46 13.78
C ALA A 128 13.97 1.53 14.94
N ARG A 129 13.99 2.05 16.17
CA ARG A 129 14.29 1.28 17.38
C ARG A 129 13.25 0.19 17.62
N GLU A 130 11.97 0.51 17.55
CA GLU A 130 10.88 -0.46 17.76
C GLU A 130 10.87 -1.52 16.67
N VAL A 131 11.09 -1.14 15.40
CA VAL A 131 11.22 -2.09 14.29
C VAL A 131 12.35 -3.09 14.56
N SER A 132 13.50 -2.63 15.08
CA SER A 132 14.64 -3.50 15.41
C SER A 132 14.39 -4.48 16.57
N GLN A 133 13.40 -4.19 17.41
CA GLN A 133 13.02 -5.00 18.58
C GLN A 133 11.85 -5.95 18.32
N LEU A 134 11.19 -5.82 17.16
CA LEU A 134 10.10 -6.72 16.78
C LEU A 134 10.62 -8.14 16.53
N GLY A 135 9.81 -9.13 16.95
CA GLY A 135 10.03 -10.53 16.57
C GLY A 135 9.99 -10.73 15.06
N ASP A 136 10.45 -11.89 14.60
CA ASP A 136 10.64 -12.29 13.20
C ASP A 136 9.75 -13.47 12.79
N SER A 137 8.62 -13.65 13.46
CA SER A 137 7.70 -14.78 13.23
C SER A 137 7.01 -14.74 11.84
N LEU A 138 7.02 -13.59 11.17
CA LEU A 138 6.56 -13.38 9.78
C LEU A 138 7.55 -12.48 9.04
N PRO A 139 7.73 -12.65 7.71
CA PRO A 139 8.40 -11.65 6.91
C PRO A 139 7.70 -10.29 7.04
N ARG A 140 8.49 -9.27 7.43
CA ARG A 140 8.02 -7.93 7.80
C ARG A 140 8.36 -6.92 6.73
N GLY A 141 7.36 -6.15 6.29
CA GLY A 141 7.53 -5.03 5.39
C GLY A 141 7.36 -3.69 6.08
N LEU A 142 8.07 -2.68 5.63
CA LEU A 142 7.90 -1.31 6.10
C LEU A 142 7.70 -0.38 4.90
N MET A 143 6.76 0.56 5.00
CA MET A 143 6.64 1.59 3.97
C MET A 143 7.91 2.44 3.94
N VAL A 144 8.61 2.40 2.81
CA VAL A 144 9.86 3.14 2.57
C VAL A 144 9.66 4.32 1.63
N TYR A 145 8.58 4.27 0.83
CA TYR A 145 8.12 5.37 -0.01
C TYR A 145 6.60 5.43 -0.06
N GLY A 146 6.05 6.62 -0.05
CA GLY A 146 4.64 6.90 -0.34
C GLY A 146 4.03 7.97 0.55
N ARG A 147 2.88 8.52 0.12
CA ARG A 147 2.13 9.46 0.94
C ARG A 147 1.33 8.70 1.98
N GLN A 148 1.62 8.98 3.25
CA GLN A 148 0.89 8.35 4.36
C GLN A 148 -0.57 8.77 4.35
N PRO A 149 -1.54 7.82 4.43
CA PRO A 149 -2.94 8.17 4.57
C PRO A 149 -3.22 8.75 5.96
N MET A 150 -3.71 9.99 5.97
CA MET A 150 -4.07 10.72 7.19
C MET A 150 -5.50 10.42 7.62
N MET A 151 -6.39 10.16 6.65
CA MET A 151 -7.80 9.87 6.90
C MET A 151 -8.31 8.86 5.86
N LEU A 152 -9.21 7.97 6.31
CA LEU A 152 -10.04 7.13 5.44
C LEU A 152 -11.50 7.53 5.69
N VAL A 153 -12.19 8.01 4.67
CA VAL A 153 -13.56 8.50 4.76
C VAL A 153 -14.47 7.88 3.70
N ARG A 154 -15.75 7.78 4.01
CA ARG A 154 -16.76 7.25 3.09
C ARG A 154 -17.23 8.30 2.09
N ASN A 155 -17.38 9.54 2.54
CA ASN A 155 -17.87 10.64 1.72
C ASN A 155 -16.71 11.55 1.30
N CYS A 156 -16.62 11.82 -0.01
CA CYS A 156 -15.55 12.63 -0.53
C CYS A 156 -15.70 14.11 -0.08
N PRO A 157 -14.70 14.67 0.62
CA PRO A 157 -14.76 16.06 1.06
C PRO A 157 -14.81 17.06 -0.12
N LEU A 158 -14.28 16.67 -1.28
CA LEU A 158 -14.31 17.51 -2.50
C LEU A 158 -15.70 17.51 -3.17
N ALA A 159 -16.51 16.46 -2.96
CA ALA A 159 -17.87 16.39 -3.50
C ALA A 159 -18.81 17.43 -2.89
N ASN A 160 -18.48 17.96 -1.72
CA ASN A 160 -19.23 19.04 -1.06
C ASN A 160 -18.92 20.44 -1.62
N SER A 161 -17.99 20.55 -2.58
CA SER A 161 -17.71 21.80 -3.28
C SER A 161 -18.84 22.12 -4.27
N PRO A 162 -18.96 23.39 -4.73
CA PRO A 162 -19.93 23.77 -5.77
C PRO A 162 -19.85 22.96 -7.06
N LYS A 163 -18.68 22.35 -7.35
CA LYS A 163 -18.48 21.47 -8.50
C LYS A 163 -19.01 20.06 -8.29
N GLY A 164 -19.35 19.68 -7.07
CA GLY A 164 -19.82 18.34 -6.72
C GLY A 164 -18.80 17.23 -6.97
N CYS A 165 -19.27 15.99 -7.00
CA CYS A 165 -18.43 14.84 -7.34
C CYS A 165 -18.16 14.80 -8.84
N LEU A 166 -16.94 15.06 -9.26
CA LEU A 166 -16.51 15.02 -10.66
C LEU A 166 -16.10 13.62 -11.13
N ARG A 167 -16.30 12.57 -10.30
CA ARG A 167 -15.78 11.20 -10.54
C ARG A 167 -14.30 11.27 -10.90
N CYS A 168 -13.51 11.91 -10.04
CA CYS A 168 -12.14 12.32 -10.28
C CYS A 168 -11.29 11.22 -10.92
N LYS A 169 -10.90 11.43 -12.17
CA LYS A 169 -9.85 10.64 -12.82
C LYS A 169 -8.49 10.99 -12.24
N GLU A 170 -8.30 12.26 -11.87
CA GLU A 170 -7.09 12.78 -11.24
C GLU A 170 -7.38 13.15 -9.77
N PRO A 171 -6.38 12.98 -8.87
CA PRO A 171 -6.53 13.37 -7.50
C PRO A 171 -6.79 14.86 -7.37
N GLY A 172 -7.81 15.23 -6.58
CA GLY A 172 -7.95 16.59 -6.09
C GLY A 172 -7.13 16.80 -4.84
N CYS A 173 -7.16 18.00 -4.24
CA CYS A 173 -6.49 18.27 -2.98
C CYS A 173 -7.33 19.12 -2.03
N LEU A 174 -7.05 18.96 -0.73
CA LEU A 174 -7.46 19.90 0.32
C LEU A 174 -6.27 20.78 0.66
N THR A 175 -6.52 22.05 0.90
CA THR A 175 -5.47 23.02 1.26
C THR A 175 -5.68 23.48 2.69
N ASP A 176 -4.64 23.43 3.50
CA ASP A 176 -4.68 23.91 4.88
C ASP A 176 -4.43 25.43 4.98
N ARG A 177 -4.47 25.96 6.22
CA ARG A 177 -4.21 27.38 6.50
C ARG A 177 -2.79 27.83 6.15
N LYS A 178 -1.83 26.89 6.06
CA LYS A 178 -0.45 27.13 5.67
C LYS A 178 -0.20 26.90 4.18
N ARG A 179 -1.28 26.76 3.39
CA ARG A 179 -1.25 26.49 1.95
C ARG A 179 -0.56 25.14 1.59
N LYS A 180 -0.55 24.18 2.51
CA LYS A 180 -0.11 22.84 2.20
C LYS A 180 -1.25 22.07 1.54
N GLU A 181 -0.93 21.35 0.47
CA GLU A 181 -1.88 20.57 -0.31
C GLU A 181 -1.84 19.10 0.13
N PHE A 182 -3.00 18.58 0.48
CA PHE A 182 -3.22 17.20 0.89
C PHE A 182 -4.01 16.49 -0.21
N PRO A 183 -3.38 15.62 -1.01
CA PRO A 183 -4.07 14.92 -2.08
C PRO A 183 -5.22 14.07 -1.54
N VAL A 184 -6.33 14.07 -2.27
CA VAL A 184 -7.51 13.25 -1.99
C VAL A 184 -7.66 12.23 -3.11
N VAL A 185 -7.50 10.95 -2.78
CA VAL A 185 -7.64 9.85 -3.73
C VAL A 185 -8.90 9.06 -3.43
N CYS A 186 -9.59 8.64 -4.48
CA CYS A 186 -10.85 7.91 -4.37
C CYS A 186 -10.71 6.51 -4.98
N ARG A 187 -11.21 5.51 -4.27
CA ARG A 187 -11.32 4.15 -4.73
C ARG A 187 -12.78 3.69 -4.69
N GLY A 188 -13.37 3.52 -5.87
CA GLY A 188 -14.73 3.02 -6.01
C GLY A 188 -15.84 3.93 -5.43
N GLY A 189 -15.56 5.21 -5.18
CA GLY A 189 -16.53 6.17 -4.67
C GLY A 189 -16.82 6.10 -3.16
N LYS A 190 -16.25 5.12 -2.44
CA LYS A 190 -16.54 4.88 -1.02
C LYS A 190 -15.30 4.82 -0.12
N ASN A 191 -14.15 4.49 -0.68
CA ASN A 191 -12.86 4.51 0.01
C ASN A 191 -12.09 5.72 -0.46
N ILE A 192 -12.18 6.80 0.29
CA ILE A 192 -11.52 8.06 0.01
C ILE A 192 -10.44 8.26 1.04
N GLU A 193 -9.20 8.39 0.60
CA GLU A 193 -8.07 8.70 1.46
C GLU A 193 -7.64 10.16 1.26
N VAL A 194 -7.43 10.86 2.37
CA VAL A 194 -6.70 12.12 2.42
C VAL A 194 -5.26 11.79 2.76
N LEU A 195 -4.35 12.16 1.88
CA LEU A 195 -2.95 11.78 1.98
C LEU A 195 -2.11 12.93 2.54
N ASN A 196 -0.98 12.60 3.16
CA ASN A 196 -0.02 13.61 3.62
C ASN A 196 0.47 14.48 2.44
N SER A 197 0.73 15.74 2.74
CA SER A 197 1.18 16.76 1.76
C SER A 197 2.53 16.41 1.11
N VAL A 198 3.40 15.70 1.82
CA VAL A 198 4.70 15.22 1.32
C VAL A 198 4.81 13.71 1.48
N PRO A 199 5.52 13.01 0.58
CA PRO A 199 5.73 11.57 0.73
C PRO A 199 6.72 11.26 1.86
N LEU A 200 6.56 10.07 2.43
CA LEU A 200 7.57 9.41 3.24
C LEU A 200 8.73 8.98 2.33
N TRP A 201 9.96 9.10 2.84
CA TRP A 201 11.15 8.56 2.19
C TRP A 201 12.08 7.94 3.23
N LEU A 202 12.35 6.64 3.11
CA LEU A 202 13.29 5.90 3.97
C LEU A 202 14.30 5.08 3.16
N CYS A 203 14.22 5.04 1.82
CA CYS A 203 15.02 4.15 0.97
C CYS A 203 16.54 4.34 1.13
N ASP A 204 17.00 5.52 1.58
CA ASP A 204 18.41 5.85 1.84
C ASP A 204 18.92 5.45 3.24
N LEU A 205 18.06 4.85 4.07
CA LEU A 205 18.37 4.44 5.46
C LEU A 205 18.76 2.95 5.57
N GLY A 206 19.56 2.44 4.66
CA GLY A 206 19.84 1.03 4.48
C GLY A 206 20.18 0.24 5.76
N ARG A 207 20.99 0.80 6.68
CA ARG A 207 21.33 0.13 7.96
C ARG A 207 20.15 0.05 8.92
N GLU A 208 19.33 1.09 8.98
CA GLU A 208 18.17 1.16 9.85
C GLU A 208 17.02 0.27 9.34
N LEU A 209 17.02 -0.03 8.03
CA LEU A 209 16.05 -0.92 7.39
C LEU A 209 16.50 -2.40 7.40
N ALA A 210 17.73 -2.71 7.84
CA ALA A 210 18.22 -4.09 7.90
C ALA A 210 17.33 -5.06 8.70
N PRO A 211 16.54 -4.63 9.73
CA PRO A 211 15.62 -5.52 10.44
C PRO A 211 14.37 -5.91 9.66
N VAL A 212 14.05 -5.28 8.53
CA VAL A 212 12.86 -5.63 7.72
C VAL A 212 13.23 -6.47 6.51
N ASP A 213 12.30 -7.33 6.08
CA ASP A 213 12.53 -8.29 5.00
C ASP A 213 12.23 -7.70 3.62
N PHE A 214 11.41 -6.63 3.57
CA PHE A 214 11.12 -5.90 2.33
C PHE A 214 10.64 -4.47 2.61
N GLY A 215 10.92 -3.58 1.66
CA GLY A 215 10.37 -2.24 1.63
C GLY A 215 9.06 -2.17 0.84
N VAL A 216 8.15 -1.29 1.22
CA VAL A 216 6.91 -1.03 0.50
C VAL A 216 6.97 0.35 -0.14
N ALA A 217 6.90 0.40 -1.47
CA ALA A 217 6.76 1.63 -2.23
C ALA A 217 5.29 1.79 -2.66
N ARG A 218 4.57 2.75 -2.05
CA ARG A 218 3.14 2.96 -2.28
C ARG A 218 2.89 4.18 -3.16
N PHE A 219 2.50 3.93 -4.41
CA PHE A 219 2.22 4.95 -5.42
C PHE A 219 0.73 5.32 -5.41
N THR A 220 0.44 6.62 -5.39
CA THR A 220 -0.92 7.15 -5.29
C THR A 220 -1.24 8.21 -6.33
N VAL A 221 -0.44 9.27 -6.42
CA VAL A 221 -0.65 10.44 -7.31
C VAL A 221 0.34 10.48 -8.47
N GLU A 222 1.40 9.69 -8.37
CA GLU A 222 2.50 9.66 -9.32
C GLU A 222 2.05 9.05 -10.66
N ASN A 223 2.60 9.53 -11.77
CA ASN A 223 2.47 8.88 -13.07
C ASN A 223 3.49 7.74 -13.25
N SER A 224 3.41 6.99 -14.35
CA SER A 224 4.27 5.82 -14.59
C SER A 224 5.77 6.16 -14.67
N VAL A 225 6.13 7.33 -15.21
CA VAL A 225 7.52 7.77 -15.30
C VAL A 225 8.05 8.08 -13.91
N GLU A 226 7.30 8.87 -13.14
CA GLU A 226 7.63 9.20 -11.74
C GLU A 226 7.76 7.93 -10.88
N CYS A 227 6.87 6.95 -11.05
CA CYS A 227 6.96 5.66 -10.36
C CYS A 227 8.29 4.95 -10.69
N GLY A 228 8.71 4.97 -11.95
CA GLY A 228 9.96 4.38 -12.40
C GLY A 228 11.18 5.05 -11.78
N ASP A 229 11.25 6.38 -11.84
CA ASP A 229 12.35 7.17 -11.28
C ASP A 229 12.48 6.96 -9.75
N ILE A 230 11.34 6.89 -9.05
CA ILE A 230 11.30 6.64 -7.62
C ILE A 230 11.78 5.22 -7.29
N LEU A 231 11.34 4.21 -8.04
CA LEU A 231 11.81 2.84 -7.84
C LEU A 231 13.32 2.74 -8.07
N ASP A 232 13.86 3.37 -9.11
CA ASP A 232 15.30 3.37 -9.37
C ASP A 232 16.06 4.06 -8.22
N ALA A 233 15.58 5.19 -7.70
CA ALA A 233 16.16 5.86 -6.54
C ALA A 233 16.11 4.98 -5.28
N CYS A 234 14.99 4.27 -5.04
CA CYS A 234 14.86 3.34 -3.92
C CYS A 234 15.84 2.17 -4.03
N PHE A 235 15.99 1.57 -5.22
CA PHE A 235 16.93 0.48 -5.43
C PHE A 235 18.40 0.92 -5.25
N GLN A 236 18.70 2.17 -5.57
CA GLN A 236 20.04 2.73 -5.41
C GLN A 236 20.32 3.23 -3.98
N GLY A 237 19.27 3.36 -3.14
CA GLY A 237 19.39 3.94 -1.80
C GLY A 237 19.78 5.42 -1.81
N ASN A 238 19.37 6.16 -2.85
CA ASN A 238 19.68 7.57 -3.01
C ASN A 238 18.63 8.45 -2.31
N PRO A 239 19.02 9.65 -1.83
CA PRO A 239 18.04 10.64 -1.38
C PRO A 239 17.20 11.13 -2.56
N PRO A 240 15.91 11.48 -2.34
CA PRO A 240 15.05 11.94 -3.42
C PRO A 240 15.36 13.40 -3.81
N GLY A 241 15.02 13.77 -5.05
CA GLY A 241 15.10 15.13 -5.55
C GLY A 241 13.88 16.01 -5.25
N PHE A 242 13.02 15.63 -4.29
CA PHE A 242 11.79 16.33 -3.91
C PHE A 242 11.65 16.43 -2.39
N ASP A 243 10.74 17.30 -1.92
CA ASP A 243 10.41 17.43 -0.49
C ASP A 243 9.80 16.15 0.05
N TYR A 244 10.27 15.69 1.22
CA TYR A 244 9.82 14.45 1.86
C TYR A 244 9.81 14.56 3.38
N THR A 245 9.25 13.53 4.02
CA THR A 245 9.28 13.36 5.48
C THR A 245 9.87 11.99 5.85
N ARG A 246 10.44 11.88 7.05
CA ARG A 246 10.79 10.59 7.69
C ARG A 246 9.61 10.03 8.50
N GLY A 247 8.46 10.69 8.50
CA GLY A 247 7.33 10.30 9.32
C GLY A 247 7.67 10.26 10.81
N LEU A 248 7.29 9.17 11.46
CA LEU A 248 7.58 8.90 12.87
C LEU A 248 8.83 8.04 13.09
N PHE A 249 9.51 7.64 12.02
CA PHE A 249 10.57 6.64 12.05
C PHE A 249 11.73 6.98 13.00
N HIS A 250 12.05 8.28 13.17
CA HIS A 250 13.11 8.73 14.08
C HIS A 250 12.61 9.36 15.39
N ARG A 251 11.35 9.73 15.51
CA ARG A 251 10.84 10.47 16.67
C ARG A 251 9.72 9.76 17.45
N GLY A 252 9.05 8.79 16.85
CA GLY A 252 7.91 8.11 17.48
C GLY A 252 6.64 8.96 17.60
N VAL A 253 5.64 8.39 18.27
CA VAL A 253 4.40 9.06 18.69
C VAL A 253 4.65 9.67 20.07
N GLU A 254 4.42 10.97 20.22
CA GLU A 254 4.49 11.69 21.51
C GLU A 254 3.22 11.49 22.33
#